data_6c6cc1256fdf1cb1be0bc61e12f25db0
#
_entry.id   6c6cc1256fdf1cb1be0bc61e12f25db0
#
_cell.length_a   1.000
_cell.length_b   1.000
_cell.length_c   1.000
_cell.angle_alpha   90.00
_cell.angle_beta   90.00
_cell.angle_gamma   90.00
#
_symmetry.space_group_name_H-M   'P 1'
#
loop_
_entity.id
_entity.type
_entity.pdbx_description
1 polymer ?
#
loop_
_entity_poly.entity_id
_entity_poly.type
_entity_poly.pdbx_seq_one_letter_code
_entity_poly.pdbx_strand_id
1 'polypeptide(L)'
;MNLGPNQAIKTLRDGASWHGGDHKWSLPVAQPDGTYAAGEWTPTVAPSICGKGWHLTTQPALWWSHDGNVAAYLAEYDGATSAREGENKIAVERCRLLLTKSELESCGIFVDGAHVVKTGTAYAYGSATVRASGSATVRAYDSATVTAYGSATARTAGTAIGAAPSGATVVPTRR
;
A
#
# COMPACT_ATOMS: atom_id res chain seq x y z
N MET A 1 11.74 4.30 2.52
CA MET A 1 10.96 3.09 2.79
C MET A 1 11.95 2.04 3.22
N ASN A 2 11.86 1.57 4.45
CA ASN A 2 12.76 0.52 4.97
C ASN A 2 12.01 -0.81 4.97
N LEU A 3 11.88 -1.41 3.79
CA LEU A 3 11.45 -2.79 3.68
C LEU A 3 12.58 -3.71 4.18
N GLY A 4 12.22 -4.77 4.87
CA GLY A 4 13.16 -5.82 5.24
C GLY A 4 13.70 -6.56 4.00
N PRO A 5 14.74 -7.35 4.17
CA PRO A 5 15.21 -8.23 3.11
C PRO A 5 14.05 -9.14 2.67
N ASN A 6 13.90 -9.35 1.38
CA ASN A 6 12.82 -10.16 0.78
C ASN A 6 11.39 -9.65 1.08
N GLN A 7 11.24 -8.36 1.31
CA GLN A 7 9.93 -7.72 1.47
C GLN A 7 9.67 -6.70 0.37
N ALA A 8 8.42 -6.62 -0.05
CA ALA A 8 7.91 -5.64 -1.00
C ALA A 8 6.40 -5.46 -0.81
N ILE A 9 5.81 -4.55 -1.54
CA ILE A 9 4.37 -4.27 -1.46
C ILE A 9 3.64 -4.96 -2.60
N LYS A 10 2.54 -5.64 -2.28
CA LYS A 10 1.55 -6.11 -3.23
C LYS A 10 0.34 -5.20 -3.22
N THR A 11 -0.02 -4.67 -4.37
CA THR A 11 -1.30 -3.98 -4.55
C THR A 11 -2.29 -4.92 -5.22
N LEU A 12 -3.49 -4.99 -4.67
CA LEU A 12 -4.63 -5.72 -5.23
C LEU A 12 -5.76 -4.73 -5.51
N ARG A 13 -6.50 -4.94 -6.60
CA ARG A 13 -7.72 -4.23 -6.93
C ARG A 13 -8.87 -5.21 -6.86
N ASP A 14 -9.85 -4.92 -5.99
CA ASP A 14 -11.00 -5.80 -5.73
C ASP A 14 -10.57 -7.25 -5.38
N GLY A 15 -9.46 -7.39 -4.64
CA GLY A 15 -8.90 -8.68 -4.25
C GLY A 15 -8.12 -9.43 -5.34
N ALA A 16 -7.95 -8.85 -6.53
CA ALA A 16 -7.25 -9.45 -7.66
C ALA A 16 -5.98 -8.67 -8.05
N SER A 17 -5.07 -9.33 -8.75
CA SER A 17 -3.90 -8.67 -9.35
C SER A 17 -4.33 -7.74 -10.50
N TRP A 18 -3.60 -6.62 -10.67
CA TRP A 18 -3.92 -5.58 -11.64
C TRP A 18 -3.88 -6.00 -13.12
N HIS A 19 -2.96 -6.86 -13.47
CA HIS A 19 -2.69 -7.26 -14.85
C HIS A 19 -3.35 -8.60 -15.21
N GLY A 20 -4.48 -8.90 -14.57
CA GLY A 20 -5.22 -10.12 -14.81
C GLY A 20 -4.67 -11.31 -14.04
N GLY A 21 -5.21 -12.47 -14.35
CA GLY A 21 -4.98 -13.71 -13.63
C GLY A 21 -6.15 -14.03 -12.72
N ASP A 22 -6.41 -15.30 -12.57
CA ASP A 22 -7.50 -15.87 -11.78
C ASP A 22 -7.06 -16.30 -10.37
N HIS A 23 -5.82 -15.96 -9.99
CA HIS A 23 -5.29 -16.34 -8.69
C HIS A 23 -6.07 -15.67 -7.57
N LYS A 24 -6.62 -16.49 -6.71
CA LYS A 24 -7.27 -16.06 -5.48
C LYS A 24 -6.21 -15.90 -4.39
N TRP A 25 -5.96 -14.66 -4.00
CA TRP A 25 -4.98 -14.32 -2.98
C TRP A 25 -5.46 -14.79 -1.60
N SER A 26 -4.62 -15.55 -0.90
CA SER A 26 -4.82 -15.83 0.52
C SER A 26 -4.46 -14.58 1.31
N LEU A 27 -5.48 -13.91 1.86
CA LEU A 27 -5.29 -12.68 2.62
C LEU A 27 -4.84 -12.99 4.05
N PRO A 28 -4.04 -12.10 4.66
CA PRO A 28 -3.69 -12.24 6.08
C PRO A 28 -4.93 -12.10 6.96
N VAL A 29 -4.96 -12.85 8.06
CA VAL A 29 -6.10 -12.92 8.98
C VAL A 29 -5.73 -12.30 10.32
N ALA A 30 -6.52 -11.32 10.77
CA ALA A 30 -6.34 -10.69 12.07
C ALA A 30 -6.52 -11.72 13.20
N GLN A 31 -5.63 -11.66 14.20
CA GLN A 31 -5.64 -12.52 15.39
C GLN A 31 -6.16 -11.73 16.60
N PRO A 32 -6.68 -12.42 17.65
CA PRO A 32 -7.19 -11.76 18.85
C PRO A 32 -6.15 -10.91 19.59
N ASP A 33 -4.87 -11.20 19.45
CA ASP A 33 -3.76 -10.48 20.07
C ASP A 33 -3.34 -9.21 19.28
N GLY A 34 -4.05 -8.89 18.19
CA GLY A 34 -3.76 -7.75 17.33
C GLY A 34 -2.67 -8.01 16.27
N THR A 35 -2.13 -9.20 16.20
CA THR A 35 -1.23 -9.63 15.12
C THR A 35 -2.01 -10.12 13.90
N TYR A 36 -1.31 -10.47 12.83
CA TYR A 36 -1.89 -11.08 11.64
C TYR A 36 -1.21 -12.40 11.33
N ALA A 37 -1.99 -13.44 11.11
CA ALA A 37 -1.51 -14.65 10.48
C ALA A 37 -1.30 -14.36 8.99
N ALA A 38 -0.11 -14.68 8.47
CA ALA A 38 0.20 -14.50 7.06
C ALA A 38 -0.72 -15.36 6.17
N GLY A 39 -0.99 -14.88 4.97
CA GLY A 39 -1.60 -15.68 3.93
C GLY A 39 -0.72 -16.86 3.50
N GLU A 40 -1.28 -17.77 2.75
CA GLU A 40 -0.54 -18.90 2.19
C GLU A 40 0.45 -18.46 1.11
N TRP A 41 1.52 -19.22 0.94
CA TRP A 41 2.45 -19.02 -0.16
C TRP A 41 1.76 -19.27 -1.51
N THR A 42 2.01 -18.37 -2.45
CA THR A 42 1.59 -18.58 -3.84
C THR A 42 2.32 -19.78 -4.46
N PRO A 43 1.75 -20.43 -5.48
CA PRO A 43 2.47 -21.44 -6.24
C PRO A 43 3.81 -20.93 -6.79
N THR A 44 4.80 -21.80 -6.82
CA THR A 44 6.12 -21.52 -7.39
C THR A 44 6.04 -21.36 -8.90
N VAL A 45 6.57 -20.28 -9.44
CA VAL A 45 6.65 -20.02 -10.89
C VAL A 45 7.98 -19.35 -11.23
N ALA A 46 8.60 -19.73 -12.36
CA ALA A 46 9.81 -19.05 -12.83
C ALA A 46 9.49 -17.56 -13.16
N PRO A 47 10.11 -16.62 -12.44
CA PRO A 47 9.75 -15.21 -12.59
C PRO A 47 10.37 -14.59 -13.84
N SER A 48 9.59 -13.75 -14.53
CA SER A 48 10.09 -12.86 -15.58
C SER A 48 9.35 -11.53 -15.51
N ILE A 49 10.09 -10.43 -15.53
CA ILE A 49 9.48 -9.10 -15.46
C ILE A 49 8.57 -8.86 -16.67
N CYS A 50 7.37 -8.31 -16.44
CA CYS A 50 6.31 -8.17 -17.44
C CYS A 50 5.80 -9.49 -18.07
N GLY A 51 6.11 -10.62 -17.45
CA GLY A 51 5.69 -11.95 -17.89
C GLY A 51 5.15 -12.77 -16.73
N LYS A 52 5.72 -13.94 -16.53
CA LYS A 52 5.35 -14.86 -15.44
C LYS A 52 5.93 -14.41 -14.11
N GLY A 53 5.32 -14.85 -13.02
CA GLY A 53 5.76 -14.55 -11.67
C GLY A 53 4.79 -13.65 -10.90
N TRP A 54 5.06 -13.50 -9.62
CA TRP A 54 4.27 -12.67 -8.72
C TRP A 54 4.89 -11.28 -8.67
N HIS A 55 4.18 -10.27 -9.21
CA HIS A 55 4.72 -8.92 -9.29
C HIS A 55 4.45 -8.15 -8.00
N LEU A 56 5.52 -7.62 -7.42
CA LEU A 56 5.54 -6.79 -6.22
C LEU A 56 6.19 -5.44 -6.55
N THR A 57 6.08 -4.46 -5.66
CA THR A 57 6.67 -3.13 -5.84
C THR A 57 7.28 -2.59 -4.55
N THR A 58 8.31 -1.78 -4.68
CA THR A 58 8.84 -0.93 -3.59
C THR A 58 8.25 0.49 -3.63
N GLN A 59 7.47 0.81 -4.65
CA GLN A 59 6.86 2.13 -4.85
C GLN A 59 5.35 1.99 -5.13
N PRO A 60 4.55 1.65 -4.12
CA PRO A 60 3.11 1.39 -4.29
C PRO A 60 2.34 2.56 -4.92
N ALA A 61 2.84 3.80 -4.74
CA ALA A 61 2.26 4.99 -5.34
C ALA A 61 2.09 4.92 -6.86
N LEU A 62 3.06 4.31 -7.53
CA LEU A 62 3.08 4.20 -8.99
C LEU A 62 2.13 3.12 -9.51
N TRP A 63 1.71 2.22 -8.63
CA TRP A 63 0.83 1.09 -8.94
C TRP A 63 -0.57 1.26 -8.36
N TRP A 64 -0.90 2.50 -8.00
CA TRP A 64 -2.19 2.84 -7.45
C TRP A 64 -3.13 3.33 -8.54
N SER A 65 -4.31 2.71 -8.70
CA SER A 65 -5.38 3.20 -9.54
C SER A 65 -6.47 3.86 -8.69
N HIS A 66 -7.15 4.79 -9.29
CA HIS A 66 -8.34 5.39 -8.70
C HIS A 66 -9.62 4.61 -9.03
N ASP A 67 -9.50 3.51 -9.79
CA ASP A 67 -10.62 2.67 -10.20
C ASP A 67 -10.66 1.40 -9.35
N GLY A 68 -11.79 1.15 -8.70
CA GLY A 68 -11.99 -0.02 -7.83
C GLY A 68 -11.44 0.15 -6.42
N ASN A 69 -11.61 -0.88 -5.59
CA ASN A 69 -11.07 -0.94 -4.24
C ASN A 69 -9.63 -1.45 -4.29
N VAL A 70 -8.68 -0.55 -4.14
CA VAL A 70 -7.26 -0.91 -4.11
C VAL A 70 -6.79 -1.06 -2.68
N ALA A 71 -6.22 -2.20 -2.35
CA ALA A 71 -5.56 -2.47 -1.08
C ALA A 71 -4.07 -2.77 -1.30
N ALA A 72 -3.23 -2.30 -0.38
CA ALA A 72 -1.81 -2.62 -0.35
C ALA A 72 -1.54 -3.59 0.81
N TYR A 73 -0.68 -4.56 0.53
CA TYR A 73 -0.24 -5.56 1.51
C TYR A 73 1.28 -5.59 1.53
N LEU A 74 1.86 -5.66 2.72
CA LEU A 74 3.24 -6.11 2.84
C LEU A 74 3.30 -7.56 2.37
N ALA A 75 4.24 -7.86 1.50
CA ALA A 75 4.48 -9.20 1.01
C ALA A 75 5.91 -9.63 1.36
N GLU A 76 6.05 -10.86 1.79
CA GLU A 76 7.32 -11.58 1.85
C GLU A 76 7.45 -12.44 0.61
N TYR A 77 8.65 -12.52 0.05
CA TYR A 77 8.92 -13.36 -1.12
C TYR A 77 10.14 -14.25 -0.92
N ASP A 78 10.20 -15.32 -1.68
CA ASP A 78 11.25 -16.32 -1.61
C ASP A 78 11.55 -16.87 -3.02
N GLY A 79 12.75 -17.46 -3.18
CA GLY A 79 13.21 -18.01 -4.43
C GLY A 79 13.79 -16.98 -5.40
N ALA A 80 13.77 -17.30 -6.68
CA ALA A 80 14.32 -16.46 -7.73
C ALA A 80 13.54 -15.16 -7.90
N THR A 81 14.25 -14.12 -8.31
CA THR A 81 13.66 -12.82 -8.64
C THR A 81 14.08 -12.37 -10.03
N SER A 82 13.23 -11.56 -10.67
CA SER A 82 13.53 -10.87 -11.93
C SER A 82 13.13 -9.41 -11.78
N ALA A 83 14.09 -8.52 -12.02
CA ALA A 83 13.89 -7.08 -12.00
C ALA A 83 14.72 -6.45 -13.13
N ARG A 84 14.35 -5.24 -13.55
CA ARG A 84 15.18 -4.42 -14.44
C ARG A 84 15.69 -3.22 -13.66
N GLU A 85 16.90 -2.79 -13.99
CA GLU A 85 17.49 -1.61 -13.39
C GLU A 85 16.57 -0.38 -13.60
N GLY A 86 16.35 0.38 -12.53
CA GLY A 86 15.45 1.55 -12.52
C GLY A 86 13.95 1.22 -12.49
N GLU A 87 13.54 -0.03 -12.55
CA GLU A 87 12.15 -0.40 -12.36
C GLU A 87 11.78 -0.48 -10.87
N ASN A 88 10.55 -0.05 -10.59
CA ASN A 88 9.99 -0.05 -9.23
C ASN A 88 9.17 -1.30 -8.91
N LYS A 89 9.23 -2.30 -9.76
CA LYS A 89 8.59 -3.60 -9.58
C LYS A 89 9.58 -4.73 -9.72
N ILE A 90 9.30 -5.82 -9.03
CA ILE A 90 10.01 -7.08 -9.16
C ILE A 90 9.02 -8.19 -9.47
N ALA A 91 9.42 -9.16 -10.27
CA ALA A 91 8.73 -10.44 -10.38
C ALA A 91 9.45 -11.44 -9.50
N VAL A 92 8.71 -12.19 -8.69
CA VAL A 92 9.26 -13.16 -7.73
C VAL A 92 8.70 -14.55 -7.98
N GLU A 93 9.45 -15.56 -7.56
CA GLU A 93 9.10 -16.96 -7.75
C GLU A 93 7.85 -17.35 -6.96
N ARG A 94 7.81 -16.96 -5.68
CA ARG A 94 6.64 -17.09 -4.81
C ARG A 94 6.61 -15.98 -3.78
N CYS A 95 5.43 -15.66 -3.28
CA CYS A 95 5.25 -14.70 -2.20
C CYS A 95 4.02 -15.05 -1.35
N ARG A 96 3.93 -14.43 -0.18
CA ARG A 96 2.74 -14.42 0.66
C ARG A 96 2.48 -13.05 1.23
N LEU A 97 1.25 -12.77 1.62
CA LEU A 97 0.84 -11.49 2.18
C LEU A 97 0.93 -11.54 3.70
N LEU A 98 1.61 -10.58 4.30
CA LEU A 98 1.91 -10.56 5.75
C LEU A 98 0.98 -9.63 6.53
N LEU A 99 0.72 -8.45 6.09
CA LEU A 99 0.04 -7.37 6.79
C LEU A 99 0.43 -7.27 8.28
N THR A 100 1.67 -6.96 8.56
CA THR A 100 2.02 -6.48 9.89
C THR A 100 1.84 -4.97 9.93
N LYS A 101 1.10 -4.48 10.91
CA LYS A 101 0.76 -3.06 11.06
C LYS A 101 2.00 -2.18 11.13
N SER A 102 2.97 -2.55 11.98
CA SER A 102 4.19 -1.79 12.18
C SER A 102 5.04 -1.66 10.91
N GLU A 103 5.08 -2.69 10.09
CA GLU A 103 5.84 -2.69 8.84
C GLU A 103 5.16 -1.86 7.76
N LEU A 104 3.83 -1.91 7.66
CA LEU A 104 3.07 -1.00 6.81
C LEU A 104 3.27 0.46 7.22
N GLU A 105 3.19 0.76 8.52
CA GLU A 105 3.40 2.09 9.05
C GLU A 105 4.82 2.62 8.74
N SER A 106 5.83 1.77 8.83
CA SER A 106 7.21 2.12 8.45
C SER A 106 7.35 2.45 6.97
N CYS A 107 6.47 1.90 6.14
CA CYS A 107 6.36 2.22 4.71
C CYS A 107 5.47 3.45 4.42
N GLY A 108 4.92 4.11 5.45
CA GLY A 108 3.99 5.22 5.29
C GLY A 108 2.60 4.78 4.84
N ILE A 109 2.21 3.55 5.17
CA ILE A 109 0.88 2.99 4.88
C ILE A 109 0.16 2.77 6.20
N PHE A 110 -0.91 3.52 6.42
CA PHE A 110 -1.68 3.52 7.66
C PHE A 110 -3.06 2.93 7.42
N VAL A 111 -3.45 1.92 8.18
CA VAL A 111 -4.75 1.24 8.03
C VAL A 111 -5.73 1.59 9.15
N ASP A 112 -5.22 2.02 10.30
CA ASP A 112 -6.00 2.51 11.45
C ASP A 112 -5.13 3.42 12.34
N GLY A 113 -5.69 3.92 13.44
CA GLY A 113 -4.96 4.70 14.44
C GLY A 113 -4.68 6.15 14.01
N ALA A 114 -3.90 6.85 14.86
CA ALA A 114 -3.56 8.25 14.65
C ALA A 114 -2.07 8.41 14.29
N HIS A 115 -1.78 9.09 13.20
CA HIS A 115 -0.43 9.22 12.64
C HIS A 115 -0.10 10.67 12.32
N VAL A 116 1.21 10.99 12.31
CA VAL A 116 1.72 12.31 11.92
C VAL A 116 2.74 12.14 10.79
N VAL A 117 2.53 12.84 9.67
CA VAL A 117 3.41 12.83 8.50
C VAL A 117 3.89 14.26 8.23
N LYS A 118 5.21 14.46 8.21
CA LYS A 118 5.81 15.80 8.00
C LYS A 118 6.40 15.97 6.61
N THR A 119 6.85 14.88 6.00
CA THR A 119 7.50 14.88 4.68
C THR A 119 7.16 13.61 3.91
N GLY A 120 7.37 13.63 2.59
CA GLY A 120 7.17 12.47 1.73
C GLY A 120 5.71 12.14 1.45
N THR A 121 5.48 10.95 0.91
CA THR A 121 4.14 10.48 0.56
C THR A 121 3.72 9.37 1.48
N ALA A 122 2.49 9.47 2.02
CA ALA A 122 1.86 8.45 2.84
C ALA A 122 0.46 8.10 2.29
N TYR A 123 -0.04 6.96 2.72
CA TYR A 123 -1.32 6.38 2.33
C TYR A 123 -2.11 6.04 3.57
N ALA A 124 -3.35 6.48 3.62
CA ALA A 124 -4.26 6.23 4.74
C ALA A 124 -5.48 5.45 4.24
N TYR A 125 -5.81 4.38 4.93
CA TYR A 125 -6.92 3.48 4.63
C TYR A 125 -7.77 3.22 5.85
N GLY A 126 -8.90 2.56 5.65
CA GLY A 126 -9.75 2.09 6.72
C GLY A 126 -10.14 3.22 7.67
N SER A 127 -9.80 3.08 8.94
CA SER A 127 -10.10 4.07 9.98
C SER A 127 -8.90 4.95 10.38
N ALA A 128 -7.83 4.97 9.58
CA ALA A 128 -6.65 5.78 9.88
C ALA A 128 -6.97 7.28 9.94
N THR A 129 -6.40 7.97 10.93
CA THR A 129 -6.46 9.42 11.06
C THR A 129 -5.05 9.99 10.92
N VAL A 130 -4.82 10.84 9.92
CA VAL A 130 -3.49 11.37 9.62
C VAL A 130 -3.46 12.88 9.75
N ARG A 131 -2.47 13.40 10.49
CA ARG A 131 -2.10 14.81 10.48
C ARG A 131 -0.89 15.00 9.57
N ALA A 132 -1.09 15.71 8.47
CA ALA A 132 -0.05 16.05 7.50
C ALA A 132 0.45 17.48 7.70
N SER A 133 1.75 17.71 7.65
CA SER A 133 2.35 19.05 7.73
C SER A 133 3.61 19.14 6.87
N GLY A 134 4.25 20.30 6.82
CA GLY A 134 5.45 20.51 6.02
C GLY A 134 5.21 20.20 4.53
N SER A 135 6.04 19.39 3.92
CA SER A 135 5.95 18.99 2.52
C SER A 135 5.25 17.63 2.30
N ALA A 136 4.51 17.15 3.30
CA ALA A 136 3.86 15.84 3.21
C ALA A 136 2.74 15.82 2.17
N THR A 137 2.62 14.69 1.48
CA THR A 137 1.45 14.36 0.65
C THR A 137 0.80 13.11 1.22
N VAL A 138 -0.47 13.20 1.61
CA VAL A 138 -1.23 12.05 2.10
C VAL A 138 -2.35 11.72 1.12
N ARG A 139 -2.44 10.47 0.73
CA ARG A 139 -3.54 9.92 -0.06
C ARG A 139 -4.43 9.09 0.85
N ALA A 140 -5.68 9.49 0.98
CA ALA A 140 -6.65 8.86 1.87
C ALA A 140 -7.75 8.15 1.07
N TYR A 141 -8.12 6.98 1.53
CA TYR A 141 -9.08 6.08 0.92
C TYR A 141 -10.03 5.52 1.98
N ASP A 142 -11.10 4.89 1.55
CA ASP A 142 -12.11 4.29 2.42
C ASP A 142 -12.71 5.31 3.39
N SER A 143 -12.60 5.07 4.69
CA SER A 143 -13.09 5.95 5.77
C SER A 143 -11.98 6.77 6.44
N ALA A 144 -10.77 6.79 5.86
CA ALA A 144 -9.64 7.49 6.45
C ALA A 144 -9.87 9.00 6.53
N THR A 145 -9.33 9.62 7.57
CA THR A 145 -9.42 11.07 7.78
C THR A 145 -8.04 11.72 7.72
N VAL A 146 -7.90 12.80 6.96
CA VAL A 146 -6.66 13.58 6.87
C VAL A 146 -6.90 15.03 7.22
N THR A 147 -6.07 15.55 8.13
CA THR A 147 -5.99 17.01 8.39
C THR A 147 -4.63 17.50 7.91
N ALA A 148 -4.61 18.38 6.91
CA ALA A 148 -3.40 18.95 6.35
C ALA A 148 -3.15 20.38 6.86
N TYR A 149 -1.89 20.71 7.12
CA TYR A 149 -1.43 22.01 7.62
C TYR A 149 -0.26 22.53 6.78
N GLY A 150 -0.13 23.84 6.69
CA GLY A 150 0.99 24.50 5.99
C GLY A 150 0.98 24.19 4.50
N SER A 151 2.08 23.65 3.97
CA SER A 151 2.21 23.29 2.54
C SER A 151 1.86 21.83 2.24
N ALA A 152 1.34 21.08 3.21
CA ALA A 152 0.96 19.69 2.99
C ALA A 152 -0.23 19.56 2.03
N THR A 153 -0.29 18.44 1.34
CA THR A 153 -1.38 18.11 0.42
C THR A 153 -2.10 16.85 0.88
N ALA A 154 -3.43 16.91 1.02
CA ALA A 154 -4.29 15.76 1.20
C ALA A 154 -5.03 15.45 -0.10
N ARG A 155 -4.99 14.20 -0.55
CA ARG A 155 -5.78 13.69 -1.67
C ARG A 155 -6.74 12.64 -1.13
N THR A 156 -8.04 12.84 -1.32
CA THR A 156 -9.07 11.96 -0.78
C THR A 156 -9.84 11.25 -1.89
N ALA A 157 -10.15 9.99 -1.70
CA ALA A 157 -10.97 9.19 -2.62
C ALA A 157 -11.98 8.36 -1.83
N GLY A 158 -13.09 8.02 -2.46
CA GLY A 158 -14.16 7.26 -1.80
C GLY A 158 -14.87 8.09 -0.73
N THR A 159 -14.99 7.53 0.47
CA THR A 159 -15.60 8.18 1.64
C THR A 159 -14.59 8.87 2.56
N ALA A 160 -13.32 8.93 2.16
CA ALA A 160 -12.26 9.57 2.95
C ALA A 160 -12.51 11.07 3.12
N ILE A 161 -12.21 11.57 4.32
CA ILE A 161 -12.45 12.97 4.71
C ILE A 161 -11.11 13.71 4.74
N GLY A 162 -11.03 14.84 4.04
CA GLY A 162 -9.90 15.75 4.08
C GLY A 162 -10.28 17.11 4.68
N ALA A 163 -9.45 17.64 5.55
CA ALA A 163 -9.57 19.01 6.09
C ALA A 163 -8.27 19.78 5.97
N ALA A 164 -8.36 21.07 5.66
CA ALA A 164 -7.21 21.97 5.56
C ALA A 164 -7.50 23.29 6.32
N PRO A 165 -7.30 23.30 7.64
CA PRO A 165 -7.63 24.48 8.45
C PRO A 165 -6.76 25.72 8.15
N SER A 166 -5.58 25.57 7.55
CA SER A 166 -4.73 26.72 7.20
C SER A 166 -3.74 26.39 6.09
N GLY A 167 -3.82 27.07 4.94
CA GLY A 167 -2.81 27.10 3.89
C GLY A 167 -2.54 25.80 3.12
N ALA A 168 -3.03 24.68 3.60
CA ALA A 168 -2.85 23.37 2.98
C ALA A 168 -3.86 23.13 1.85
N THR A 169 -3.58 22.15 1.01
CA THR A 169 -4.43 21.79 -0.13
C THR A 169 -5.15 20.45 0.12
N VAL A 170 -6.47 20.46 -0.06
CA VAL A 170 -7.27 19.22 -0.15
C VAL A 170 -7.75 19.05 -1.57
N VAL A 171 -7.41 17.95 -2.20
CA VAL A 171 -7.81 17.61 -3.57
C VAL A 171 -8.70 16.35 -3.51
N PRO A 172 -10.02 16.50 -3.65
CA PRO A 172 -10.89 15.35 -3.84
C PRO A 172 -10.55 14.66 -5.16
N THR A 173 -10.29 13.38 -5.10
CA THR A 173 -10.13 12.58 -6.31
C THR A 173 -11.51 12.03 -6.69
N ARG A 174 -12.05 12.48 -7.82
CA ARG A 174 -13.30 11.92 -8.34
C ARG A 174 -13.06 10.45 -8.74
N ARG A 175 -14.04 9.61 -8.40
CA ARG A 175 -14.13 8.24 -8.94
C ARG A 175 -14.37 8.27 -10.43
#